data_4f19a4362d223319941ac4cd2baf585b
#
_entry.id   4f19a4362d223319941ac4cd2baf585b
#
_cell.length_a   1.000
_cell.length_b   1.000
_cell.length_c   1.000
_cell.angle_alpha   90.00
_cell.angle_beta   90.00
_cell.angle_gamma   90.00
#
_symmetry.space_group_name_H-M   'P 1'
#
loop_
_entity.id
_entity.type
_entity.pdbx_description
1 polymer ?
#
loop_
_entity_poly.entity_id
_entity_poly.type
_entity_poly.pdbx_seq_one_letter_code
_entity_poly.pdbx_strand_id
1 'polypeptide(L)'
;MTFFDYTHGAVLLIGFGLLMGCDQQLTAEQEPQKQQLINDSHQNMVSIPGGRFQMGDFGDLVELKIPYSTDPSTKPLHWVSLHDFKMSKYRVTWGEFNRWLALQGREALELYTKRKNSKISNWDELGDNYPAQVSWQDAKTYCQWLGEHSGKKTDLPTEAQWEYAARSGGQFLIYGNSDNQMHYPEDPTRNFISWWKPAGSFAPNPIGLYDMMGNGVDWMNDWYGADYYQYSPEDNPQGPENGTKKVVRGYLGSFDATLTITRGKDAPDTEFGAGFRCVENP
;
A
#
# COMPACT_ATOMS: atom_id res chain seq x y z
N MET A 1 70.80 -7.18 -45.24
CA MET A 1 69.47 -6.56 -45.59
C MET A 1 68.50 -7.06 -44.59
N THR A 2 68.30 -6.26 -43.56
CA THR A 2 67.46 -6.59 -42.39
C THR A 2 66.24 -5.63 -42.37
N PHE A 3 65.05 -6.20 -42.50
CA PHE A 3 63.80 -5.46 -42.33
C PHE A 3 63.34 -5.60 -40.90
N PHE A 4 63.10 -4.44 -40.23
CA PHE A 4 62.45 -4.33 -38.92
C PHE A 4 60.95 -4.10 -39.14
N ASP A 5 60.10 -5.00 -38.61
CA ASP A 5 58.66 -4.82 -38.54
C ASP A 5 58.31 -4.21 -37.17
N TYR A 6 57.67 -3.04 -37.19
CA TYR A 6 57.09 -2.38 -36.05
C TYR A 6 55.61 -2.78 -35.93
N THR A 7 55.30 -3.62 -34.95
CA THR A 7 53.89 -3.89 -34.57
C THR A 7 53.42 -2.83 -33.62
N HIS A 8 52.43 -2.03 -34.04
CA HIS A 8 51.72 -1.07 -33.19
C HIS A 8 50.67 -1.83 -32.36
N GLY A 9 50.87 -1.90 -31.03
CA GLY A 9 49.86 -2.36 -30.07
C GLY A 9 48.88 -1.26 -29.81
N ALA A 10 47.63 -1.45 -30.24
CA ALA A 10 46.53 -0.60 -29.88
C ALA A 10 46.04 -0.95 -28.46
N VAL A 11 46.21 -0.04 -27.50
CA VAL A 11 45.67 -0.14 -26.17
C VAL A 11 44.17 0.26 -26.24
N LEU A 12 43.30 -0.71 -26.08
CA LEU A 12 41.85 -0.47 -25.96
C LEU A 12 41.56 0.01 -24.53
N LEU A 13 41.37 1.29 -24.35
CA LEU A 13 40.80 1.88 -23.12
C LEU A 13 39.28 1.56 -23.06
N ILE A 14 38.93 0.52 -22.31
CA ILE A 14 37.51 0.26 -21.96
C ILE A 14 37.12 1.31 -20.91
N GLY A 15 36.44 2.35 -21.37
CA GLY A 15 35.81 3.31 -20.51
C GLY A 15 34.63 2.66 -19.76
N PHE A 16 34.79 2.39 -18.46
CA PHE A 16 33.70 2.11 -17.56
C PHE A 16 32.85 3.37 -17.42
N GLY A 17 31.77 3.48 -18.20
CA GLY A 17 30.75 4.46 -18.00
C GLY A 17 30.02 4.15 -16.69
N LEU A 18 30.37 4.87 -15.63
CA LEU A 18 29.54 4.99 -14.44
C LEU A 18 28.21 5.61 -14.91
N LEU A 19 27.15 4.80 -14.95
CA LEU A 19 25.78 5.29 -14.98
C LEU A 19 25.52 5.97 -13.63
N MET A 20 25.95 7.22 -13.49
CA MET A 20 25.43 8.11 -12.46
C MET A 20 23.95 8.34 -12.80
N GLY A 21 23.05 7.70 -12.04
CA GLY A 21 21.69 8.13 -11.99
C GLY A 21 21.70 9.64 -11.69
N CYS A 22 21.08 10.44 -12.54
CA CYS A 22 20.88 11.87 -12.26
C CYS A 22 19.96 11.97 -11.05
N ASP A 23 20.51 11.98 -9.86
CA ASP A 23 19.82 12.53 -8.68
C ASP A 23 19.58 14.00 -9.03
N GLN A 24 18.33 14.32 -9.34
CA GLN A 24 17.94 15.70 -9.64
C GLN A 24 18.19 16.51 -8.35
N GLN A 25 19.18 17.37 -8.39
CA GLN A 25 19.57 18.18 -7.24
C GLN A 25 18.38 19.08 -6.85
N LEU A 26 17.78 18.81 -5.70
CA LEU A 26 16.64 19.57 -5.20
C LEU A 26 17.05 21.05 -5.01
N THR A 27 16.13 21.95 -5.26
CA THR A 27 16.33 23.37 -4.99
C THR A 27 16.34 23.65 -3.48
N ALA A 28 16.87 24.79 -3.06
CA ALA A 28 16.86 25.21 -1.65
C ALA A 28 15.45 25.30 -1.05
N GLU A 29 14.42 25.47 -1.88
CA GLU A 29 13.01 25.51 -1.46
C GLU A 29 12.40 24.10 -1.37
N GLN A 30 12.90 23.12 -2.14
CA GLN A 30 12.40 21.76 -2.15
C GLN A 30 12.93 20.92 -0.98
N GLU A 31 14.14 21.18 -0.49
CA GLU A 31 14.72 20.40 0.60
C GLU A 31 13.90 20.46 1.92
N PRO A 32 13.42 21.65 2.38
CA PRO A 32 12.49 21.70 3.51
C PRO A 32 11.18 20.92 3.27
N GLN A 33 10.63 20.96 2.05
CA GLN A 33 9.40 20.24 1.71
C GLN A 33 9.60 18.72 1.74
N LYS A 34 10.76 18.25 1.26
CA LYS A 34 11.16 16.83 1.35
C LYS A 34 11.24 16.40 2.82
N GLN A 35 11.97 17.15 3.63
CA GLN A 35 12.14 16.84 5.04
C GLN A 35 10.82 16.85 5.79
N GLN A 36 9.92 17.78 5.48
CA GLN A 36 8.58 17.83 6.06
C GLN A 36 7.77 16.59 5.69
N LEU A 37 7.77 16.17 4.41
CA LEU A 37 7.04 14.98 3.96
C LEU A 37 7.53 13.71 4.68
N ILE A 38 8.85 13.56 4.83
CA ILE A 38 9.45 12.44 5.54
C ILE A 38 9.06 12.46 7.02
N ASN A 39 9.15 13.60 7.68
CA ASN A 39 8.80 13.75 9.09
C ASN A 39 7.32 13.46 9.34
N ASP A 40 6.42 14.00 8.52
CA ASP A 40 4.97 13.78 8.62
C ASP A 40 4.66 12.28 8.46
N SER A 41 5.27 11.62 7.48
CA SER A 41 5.12 10.19 7.26
C SER A 41 5.56 9.37 8.49
N HIS A 42 6.71 9.69 9.08
CA HIS A 42 7.20 8.98 10.29
C HIS A 42 6.33 9.22 11.53
N GLN A 43 5.84 10.43 11.73
CA GLN A 43 4.94 10.75 12.85
C GLN A 43 3.60 10.01 12.74
N ASN A 44 3.20 9.66 11.53
CA ASN A 44 1.98 8.92 11.23
C ASN A 44 2.16 7.39 11.25
N MET A 45 3.32 6.86 11.67
CA MET A 45 3.53 5.42 11.80
C MET A 45 3.05 4.89 13.15
N VAL A 46 2.27 3.81 13.12
CA VAL A 46 1.86 3.03 14.29
C VAL A 46 2.79 1.83 14.42
N SER A 47 3.41 1.66 15.60
CA SER A 47 4.23 0.49 15.92
C SER A 47 3.34 -0.72 16.19
N ILE A 48 3.62 -1.83 15.51
CA ILE A 48 2.85 -3.07 15.59
C ILE A 48 3.84 -4.17 16.01
N PRO A 49 3.77 -4.64 17.26
CA PRO A 49 4.55 -5.79 17.69
C PRO A 49 4.21 -7.00 16.82
N GLY A 50 5.23 -7.71 16.40
CA GLY A 50 5.06 -8.95 15.66
C GLY A 50 4.39 -10.02 16.50
N GLY A 51 3.99 -11.09 15.86
CA GLY A 51 3.33 -12.19 16.54
C GLY A 51 2.82 -13.25 15.59
N ARG A 52 2.25 -14.29 16.15
CA ARG A 52 1.69 -15.43 15.43
C ARG A 52 0.17 -15.38 15.42
N PHE A 53 -0.44 -15.51 14.26
CA PHE A 53 -1.90 -15.48 14.12
C PHE A 53 -2.39 -16.46 13.04
N GLN A 54 -3.68 -16.72 13.04
CA GLN A 54 -4.32 -17.48 11.97
C GLN A 54 -4.87 -16.52 10.91
N MET A 55 -4.25 -16.53 9.72
CA MET A 55 -4.62 -15.72 8.57
C MET A 55 -5.67 -16.44 7.72
N GLY A 56 -6.65 -15.69 7.20
CA GLY A 56 -7.72 -16.19 6.36
C GLY A 56 -9.08 -16.20 7.07
N ASP A 57 -10.04 -16.93 6.47
CA ASP A 57 -11.41 -17.01 6.98
C ASP A 57 -11.49 -17.84 8.28
N PHE A 58 -11.67 -17.14 9.39
CA PHE A 58 -11.76 -17.73 10.72
C PHE A 58 -13.21 -17.95 11.21
N GLY A 59 -14.21 -17.84 10.32
CA GLY A 59 -15.62 -17.95 10.69
C GLY A 59 -15.97 -19.25 11.41
N ASP A 60 -15.31 -20.35 11.07
CA ASP A 60 -15.50 -21.65 11.71
C ASP A 60 -15.01 -21.69 13.18
N LEU A 61 -14.19 -20.75 13.60
CA LEU A 61 -13.62 -20.66 14.96
C LEU A 61 -14.41 -19.77 15.92
N VAL A 62 -15.34 -18.97 15.41
CA VAL A 62 -16.16 -18.05 16.19
C VAL A 62 -17.57 -18.62 16.45
N GLU A 63 -18.38 -17.89 17.21
CA GLU A 63 -19.66 -18.36 17.76
C GLU A 63 -20.59 -19.02 16.74
N LEU A 64 -20.74 -18.44 15.55
CA LEU A 64 -21.63 -18.96 14.50
C LEU A 64 -21.10 -20.22 13.82
N LYS A 65 -19.80 -20.52 13.90
CA LYS A 65 -19.12 -21.68 13.29
C LYS A 65 -19.45 -21.88 11.81
N ILE A 66 -19.54 -20.77 11.09
CA ILE A 66 -19.74 -20.75 9.63
C ILE A 66 -18.70 -19.83 8.99
N PRO A 67 -18.21 -20.15 7.79
CA PRO A 67 -17.34 -19.26 7.05
C PRO A 67 -17.98 -17.90 6.81
N TYR A 68 -17.17 -16.84 6.93
CA TYR A 68 -17.59 -15.49 6.58
C TYR A 68 -17.58 -15.21 5.08
N SER A 69 -16.79 -15.99 4.32
CA SER A 69 -16.64 -15.80 2.88
C SER A 69 -16.86 -17.10 2.11
N THR A 70 -17.53 -16.98 0.96
CA THR A 70 -17.63 -18.04 -0.05
C THR A 70 -16.44 -18.09 -0.99
N ASP A 71 -15.56 -17.07 -0.96
CA ASP A 71 -14.35 -17.03 -1.79
C ASP A 71 -13.32 -18.06 -1.31
N PRO A 72 -12.99 -19.10 -2.11
CA PRO A 72 -12.02 -20.11 -1.73
C PRO A 72 -10.60 -19.54 -1.54
N SER A 73 -10.30 -18.38 -2.09
CA SER A 73 -8.98 -17.76 -1.94
C SER A 73 -8.68 -17.27 -0.53
N THR A 74 -9.70 -17.14 0.35
CA THR A 74 -9.55 -16.81 1.77
C THR A 74 -9.23 -18.05 2.64
N LYS A 75 -9.02 -19.22 2.02
CA LYS A 75 -8.86 -20.53 2.66
C LYS A 75 -7.64 -21.27 2.10
N PRO A 76 -7.09 -22.21 2.87
CA PRO A 76 -7.42 -22.55 4.26
C PRO A 76 -6.99 -21.48 5.25
N LEU A 77 -7.61 -21.46 6.42
CA LEU A 77 -7.07 -20.77 7.58
C LEU A 77 -5.71 -21.38 7.93
N HIS A 78 -4.66 -20.56 8.03
CA HIS A 78 -3.30 -21.04 8.22
C HIS A 78 -2.50 -20.13 9.18
N TRP A 79 -1.45 -20.69 9.77
CA TRP A 79 -0.61 -19.95 10.69
C TRP A 79 0.37 -19.06 9.94
N VAL A 80 0.50 -17.83 10.44
CA VAL A 80 1.48 -16.84 10.00
C VAL A 80 2.15 -16.22 11.21
N SER A 81 3.47 -16.05 11.14
CA SER A 81 4.29 -15.33 12.12
C SER A 81 4.90 -14.11 11.46
N LEU A 82 4.80 -12.95 12.09
CA LEU A 82 5.33 -11.68 11.60
C LEU A 82 6.35 -11.12 12.58
N HIS A 83 7.39 -10.49 12.06
CA HIS A 83 8.29 -9.65 12.84
C HIS A 83 7.59 -8.34 13.22
N ASP A 84 8.19 -7.58 14.16
CA ASP A 84 7.76 -6.22 14.46
C ASP A 84 7.83 -5.36 13.18
N PHE A 85 6.87 -4.46 13.01
CA PHE A 85 6.86 -3.50 11.91
C PHE A 85 6.10 -2.24 12.33
N LYS A 86 6.18 -1.20 11.50
CA LYS A 86 5.28 -0.05 11.64
C LYS A 86 4.46 0.10 10.38
N MET A 87 3.25 0.63 10.52
CA MET A 87 2.33 0.89 9.40
C MET A 87 1.79 2.30 9.48
N SER A 88 1.64 2.97 8.32
CA SER A 88 1.01 4.28 8.22
C SER A 88 -0.39 4.26 8.82
N LYS A 89 -0.65 5.16 9.77
CA LYS A 89 -1.91 5.33 10.45
C LYS A 89 -3.07 5.58 9.49
N TYR A 90 -2.81 6.36 8.46
CA TYR A 90 -3.73 6.73 7.39
C TYR A 90 -3.24 6.22 6.04
N ARG A 91 -4.12 6.18 5.06
CA ARG A 91 -3.72 6.10 3.64
C ARG A 91 -2.97 7.35 3.25
N VAL A 92 -2.01 7.21 2.36
CA VAL A 92 -1.33 8.35 1.74
C VAL A 92 -2.35 9.20 0.99
N THR A 93 -2.32 10.49 1.24
CA THR A 93 -3.27 11.46 0.68
C THR A 93 -2.79 12.02 -0.66
N TRP A 94 -3.71 12.60 -1.45
CA TRP A 94 -3.32 13.31 -2.68
C TRP A 94 -2.36 14.46 -2.42
N GLY A 95 -2.48 15.16 -1.29
CA GLY A 95 -1.55 16.23 -0.92
C GLY A 95 -0.12 15.73 -0.70
N GLU A 96 0.04 14.61 0.01
CA GLU A 96 1.34 13.98 0.23
C GLU A 96 1.91 13.43 -1.09
N PHE A 97 1.10 12.72 -1.86
CA PHE A 97 1.52 12.11 -3.12
C PHE A 97 1.92 13.17 -4.18
N ASN A 98 1.13 14.23 -4.34
CA ASN A 98 1.44 15.32 -5.29
C ASN A 98 2.69 16.10 -4.85
N ARG A 99 2.91 16.28 -3.55
CA ARG A 99 4.15 16.85 -3.03
C ARG A 99 5.36 16.02 -3.40
N TRP A 100 5.24 14.69 -3.24
CA TRP A 100 6.28 13.77 -3.69
C TRP A 100 6.52 13.84 -5.21
N LEU A 101 5.47 13.86 -6.04
CA LEU A 101 5.62 14.03 -7.49
C LEU A 101 6.39 15.31 -7.84
N ALA A 102 6.04 16.43 -7.19
CA ALA A 102 6.72 17.71 -7.40
C ALA A 102 8.21 17.64 -7.02
N LEU A 103 8.56 16.93 -5.94
CA LEU A 103 9.96 16.67 -5.55
C LEU A 103 10.70 15.80 -6.58
N GLN A 104 9.99 14.98 -7.35
CA GLN A 104 10.54 14.19 -8.46
C GLN A 104 10.53 14.94 -9.80
N GLY A 105 10.14 16.23 -9.83
CA GLY A 105 9.96 16.99 -11.07
C GLY A 105 8.83 16.48 -11.95
N ARG A 106 7.88 15.72 -11.39
CA ARG A 106 6.71 15.16 -12.08
C ARG A 106 5.48 16.02 -11.82
N GLU A 107 4.63 16.13 -12.82
CA GLU A 107 3.32 16.78 -12.67
C GLU A 107 2.33 15.88 -11.93
N ALA A 108 1.28 16.49 -11.36
CA ALA A 108 0.17 15.75 -10.76
C ALA A 108 -0.50 14.85 -11.81
N LEU A 109 -0.93 13.65 -11.38
CA LEU A 109 -1.56 12.69 -12.28
C LEU A 109 -2.82 13.26 -12.93
N GLU A 110 -3.04 12.89 -14.18
CA GLU A 110 -4.21 13.34 -14.96
C GLU A 110 -5.52 13.00 -14.26
N LEU A 111 -5.59 11.84 -13.60
CA LEU A 111 -6.74 11.42 -12.81
C LEU A 111 -7.10 12.44 -11.71
N TYR A 112 -6.09 12.90 -10.95
CA TYR A 112 -6.29 13.91 -9.90
C TYR A 112 -6.76 15.24 -10.49
N THR A 113 -6.10 15.71 -11.56
CA THR A 113 -6.43 16.99 -12.20
C THR A 113 -7.80 16.98 -12.84
N LYS A 114 -8.20 15.88 -13.50
CA LYS A 114 -9.54 15.70 -14.07
C LYS A 114 -10.61 15.70 -12.97
N ARG A 115 -10.38 15.00 -11.87
CA ARG A 115 -11.31 14.96 -10.74
C ARG A 115 -11.46 16.32 -10.07
N LYS A 116 -10.35 17.01 -9.79
CA LYS A 116 -10.33 18.35 -9.18
C LYS A 116 -11.05 19.40 -10.05
N ASN A 117 -10.99 19.26 -11.38
CA ASN A 117 -11.60 20.18 -12.32
C ASN A 117 -13.01 19.75 -12.79
N SER A 118 -13.47 18.60 -12.36
CA SER A 118 -14.79 18.06 -12.72
C SER A 118 -15.88 18.83 -11.97
N LYS A 119 -16.86 19.33 -12.70
CA LYS A 119 -18.08 19.96 -12.15
C LYS A 119 -19.18 18.94 -11.82
N ILE A 120 -18.85 17.66 -11.80
CA ILE A 120 -19.80 16.58 -11.44
C ILE A 120 -19.95 16.58 -9.93
N SER A 121 -21.08 16.87 -9.45
CA SER A 121 -21.52 17.37 -8.14
C SER A 121 -21.04 16.65 -6.88
N ASN A 122 -20.27 15.56 -6.93
CA ASN A 122 -19.74 14.87 -5.76
C ASN A 122 -18.23 14.59 -5.86
N TRP A 123 -17.56 15.07 -6.90
CA TRP A 123 -16.13 14.93 -7.12
C TRP A 123 -15.35 16.22 -6.82
N ASP A 124 -16.08 17.34 -6.67
CA ASP A 124 -15.50 18.67 -6.37
C ASP A 124 -14.83 18.72 -4.99
N GLU A 125 -15.10 17.71 -4.15
CA GLU A 125 -14.57 17.61 -2.79
C GLU A 125 -13.32 16.75 -2.67
N LEU A 126 -12.79 16.18 -3.76
CA LEU A 126 -11.53 15.44 -3.70
C LEU A 126 -10.35 16.41 -3.49
N GLY A 127 -10.28 16.89 -2.25
CA GLY A 127 -9.20 17.72 -1.79
C GLY A 127 -7.91 16.94 -1.52
N ASP A 128 -6.87 17.66 -1.17
CA ASP A 128 -5.54 17.13 -0.89
C ASP A 128 -5.52 16.13 0.28
N ASN A 129 -6.55 16.13 1.13
CA ASN A 129 -6.69 15.25 2.29
C ASN A 129 -7.42 13.92 2.00
N TYR A 130 -7.83 13.66 0.75
CA TYR A 130 -8.42 12.38 0.35
C TYR A 130 -7.34 11.36 -0.01
N PRO A 131 -7.59 10.03 0.17
CA PRO A 131 -6.66 8.98 -0.22
C PRO A 131 -6.28 9.07 -1.69
N ALA A 132 -5.00 9.04 -1.98
CA ALA A 132 -4.46 8.99 -3.34
C ALA A 132 -4.73 7.61 -3.95
N GLN A 133 -5.35 7.60 -5.13
CA GLN A 133 -5.59 6.40 -5.95
C GLN A 133 -4.61 6.39 -7.10
N VAL A 134 -3.68 5.47 -7.05
CA VAL A 134 -2.52 5.46 -7.96
C VAL A 134 -2.24 4.04 -8.46
N SER A 135 -1.37 3.89 -9.44
CA SER A 135 -0.87 2.57 -9.85
C SER A 135 -0.08 1.92 -8.70
N TRP A 136 -0.03 0.58 -8.71
CA TRP A 136 0.80 -0.15 -7.74
C TRP A 136 2.26 0.29 -7.78
N GLN A 137 2.79 0.53 -8.99
CA GLN A 137 4.17 0.96 -9.16
C GLN A 137 4.45 2.33 -8.53
N ASP A 138 3.55 3.29 -8.72
CA ASP A 138 3.70 4.62 -8.11
C ASP A 138 3.58 4.54 -6.58
N ALA A 139 2.64 3.74 -6.06
CA ALA A 139 2.49 3.50 -4.62
C ALA A 139 3.76 2.90 -4.00
N LYS A 140 4.32 1.86 -4.64
CA LYS A 140 5.55 1.21 -4.20
C LYS A 140 6.74 2.16 -4.25
N THR A 141 6.90 2.89 -5.35
CA THR A 141 8.00 3.84 -5.53
C THR A 141 7.95 4.95 -4.48
N TYR A 142 6.74 5.45 -4.15
CA TYR A 142 6.57 6.43 -3.06
C TYR A 142 7.06 5.88 -1.71
N CYS A 143 6.62 4.69 -1.32
CA CYS A 143 7.04 4.09 -0.05
C CYS A 143 8.56 3.82 -0.01
N GLN A 144 9.13 3.29 -1.09
CA GLN A 144 10.57 3.06 -1.19
C GLN A 144 11.37 4.36 -1.13
N TRP A 145 10.90 5.42 -1.80
CA TRP A 145 11.52 6.74 -1.73
C TRP A 145 11.55 7.29 -0.29
N LEU A 146 10.47 7.13 0.48
CA LEU A 146 10.48 7.49 1.91
C LEU A 146 11.56 6.72 2.66
N GLY A 147 11.70 5.42 2.38
CA GLY A 147 12.72 4.57 3.00
C GLY A 147 14.14 5.01 2.68
N GLU A 148 14.44 5.26 1.42
CA GLU A 148 15.74 5.72 0.93
C GLU A 148 16.19 7.02 1.60
N HIS A 149 15.25 7.97 1.78
CA HIS A 149 15.55 9.28 2.34
C HIS A 149 15.48 9.35 3.87
N SER A 150 14.95 8.34 4.53
CA SER A 150 14.89 8.24 5.99
C SER A 150 15.87 7.21 6.57
N GLY A 151 16.52 6.41 5.74
CA GLY A 151 17.38 5.31 6.17
C GLY A 151 16.61 4.14 6.78
N LYS A 152 15.33 3.97 6.41
CA LYS A 152 14.44 2.91 6.88
C LYS A 152 14.08 1.96 5.75
N LYS A 153 13.77 0.69 6.06
CA LYS A 153 13.26 -0.26 5.07
C LYS A 153 11.76 -0.07 4.90
N THR A 154 11.36 0.88 4.07
CA THR A 154 9.96 1.22 3.87
C THR A 154 9.46 0.69 2.52
N ASP A 155 8.28 0.06 2.52
CA ASP A 155 7.65 -0.51 1.32
C ASP A 155 6.12 -0.56 1.49
N LEU A 156 5.41 -1.10 0.50
CA LEU A 156 4.01 -1.48 0.66
C LEU A 156 3.90 -2.65 1.67
N PRO A 157 2.80 -2.75 2.43
CA PRO A 157 2.58 -3.88 3.32
C PRO A 157 2.47 -5.19 2.53
N THR A 158 2.90 -6.30 3.13
CA THR A 158 2.46 -7.62 2.67
C THR A 158 0.99 -7.83 3.03
N GLU A 159 0.33 -8.74 2.32
CA GLU A 159 -1.05 -9.12 2.62
C GLU A 159 -1.21 -9.58 4.08
N ALA A 160 -0.24 -10.35 4.58
CA ALA A 160 -0.22 -10.81 5.95
C ALA A 160 -0.07 -9.69 6.98
N GLN A 161 0.84 -8.72 6.72
CA GLN A 161 0.99 -7.54 7.57
C GLN A 161 -0.31 -6.72 7.62
N TRP A 162 -0.96 -6.52 6.48
CA TRP A 162 -2.20 -5.77 6.43
C TRP A 162 -3.33 -6.46 7.22
N GLU A 163 -3.55 -7.77 7.03
CA GLU A 163 -4.59 -8.50 7.76
C GLU A 163 -4.31 -8.53 9.26
N TYR A 164 -3.07 -8.81 9.66
CA TYR A 164 -2.65 -8.80 11.07
C TYR A 164 -2.93 -7.43 11.72
N ALA A 165 -2.57 -6.37 11.04
CA ALA A 165 -2.78 -4.99 11.49
C ALA A 165 -4.26 -4.61 11.54
N ALA A 166 -5.05 -4.94 10.50
CA ALA A 166 -6.49 -4.69 10.45
C ALA A 166 -7.22 -5.39 11.60
N ARG A 167 -6.76 -6.58 11.96
CA ARG A 167 -7.26 -7.40 13.07
C ARG A 167 -6.54 -7.11 14.39
N SER A 168 -5.90 -5.94 14.52
CA SER A 168 -5.29 -5.46 15.77
C SER A 168 -4.37 -6.47 16.45
N GLY A 169 -3.42 -7.01 15.69
CA GLY A 169 -2.51 -8.06 16.15
C GLY A 169 -3.08 -9.47 15.94
N GLY A 170 -3.87 -9.67 14.88
CA GLY A 170 -4.36 -10.98 14.46
C GLY A 170 -5.51 -11.53 15.31
N GLN A 171 -6.22 -10.68 16.05
CA GLN A 171 -7.43 -11.06 16.79
C GLN A 171 -8.55 -11.50 15.82
N PHE A 172 -9.56 -12.18 16.32
CA PHE A 172 -10.74 -12.57 15.52
C PHE A 172 -11.72 -11.40 15.35
N LEU A 173 -11.21 -10.30 14.79
CA LEU A 173 -11.99 -9.10 14.45
C LEU A 173 -12.31 -9.14 12.96
N ILE A 174 -13.60 -9.32 12.64
CA ILE A 174 -14.05 -9.38 11.25
C ILE A 174 -14.15 -8.00 10.61
N TYR A 175 -14.41 -6.96 11.41
CA TYR A 175 -14.37 -5.57 11.01
C TYR A 175 -13.12 -4.89 11.57
N GLY A 176 -12.44 -4.11 10.77
CA GLY A 176 -11.20 -3.43 11.13
C GLY A 176 -11.42 -2.13 11.91
N ASN A 177 -12.30 -2.14 12.91
CA ASN A 177 -12.63 -1.03 13.80
C ASN A 177 -12.64 -1.47 15.27
N SER A 178 -12.86 -0.53 16.19
CA SER A 178 -12.69 -0.75 17.62
C SER A 178 -13.78 -1.59 18.29
N ASP A 179 -14.99 -1.63 17.75
CA ASP A 179 -16.13 -2.36 18.30
C ASP A 179 -16.49 -3.63 17.54
N ASN A 180 -15.72 -3.95 16.50
CA ASN A 180 -15.95 -5.11 15.64
C ASN A 180 -17.36 -5.19 15.07
N GLN A 181 -17.95 -4.04 14.73
CA GLN A 181 -19.27 -3.94 14.14
C GLN A 181 -19.23 -3.26 12.77
N MET A 182 -20.22 -3.57 11.93
CA MET A 182 -20.38 -2.90 10.66
C MET A 182 -20.95 -1.51 10.88
N HIS A 183 -20.16 -0.49 10.55
CA HIS A 183 -20.62 0.89 10.50
C HIS A 183 -20.83 1.34 9.08
N TYR A 184 -22.04 1.73 8.76
CA TYR A 184 -22.33 2.43 7.52
C TYR A 184 -22.03 3.91 7.70
N PRO A 185 -21.38 4.57 6.72
CA PRO A 185 -21.34 6.02 6.72
C PRO A 185 -22.78 6.55 6.78
N GLU A 186 -23.08 7.38 7.76
CA GLU A 186 -24.39 8.06 7.86
C GLU A 186 -24.50 9.07 6.71
N ASP A 187 -24.85 8.60 5.52
CA ASP A 187 -25.24 9.46 4.41
C ASP A 187 -26.66 9.08 3.98
N PRO A 188 -27.67 9.94 4.28
CA PRO A 188 -29.06 9.69 3.92
C PRO A 188 -29.30 9.67 2.40
N THR A 189 -28.37 10.13 1.60
CA THR A 189 -28.54 10.21 0.13
C THR A 189 -28.13 8.96 -0.63
N ARG A 190 -27.46 7.98 0.03
CA ARG A 190 -27.08 6.65 -0.51
C ARG A 190 -26.52 6.64 -1.93
N ASN A 191 -25.85 7.67 -2.36
CA ASN A 191 -25.12 7.65 -3.63
C ASN A 191 -23.79 6.89 -3.42
N PHE A 192 -23.62 5.80 -4.13
CA PHE A 192 -22.39 4.96 -4.12
C PHE A 192 -21.10 5.77 -4.35
N ILE A 193 -21.18 6.98 -4.83
CA ILE A 193 -20.09 7.91 -5.09
C ILE A 193 -19.64 8.65 -3.82
N SER A 194 -20.47 8.71 -2.76
CA SER A 194 -20.17 9.44 -1.51
C SER A 194 -19.33 8.67 -0.49
N TRP A 195 -18.82 7.49 -0.85
CA TRP A 195 -18.00 6.63 0.03
C TRP A 195 -16.56 7.12 0.19
N TRP A 196 -16.12 8.02 -0.69
CA TRP A 196 -14.80 8.64 -0.58
C TRP A 196 -14.87 9.81 0.39
N LYS A 197 -14.08 9.73 1.43
CA LYS A 197 -13.98 10.72 2.51
C LYS A 197 -12.52 11.13 2.69
N PRO A 198 -12.23 12.24 3.37
CA PRO A 198 -10.89 12.53 3.83
C PRO A 198 -10.28 11.34 4.58
N ALA A 199 -8.97 11.16 4.45
CA ALA A 199 -8.27 10.10 5.17
C ALA A 199 -8.49 10.24 6.69
N GLY A 200 -8.78 9.12 7.36
CA GLY A 200 -9.09 9.09 8.78
C GLY A 200 -10.56 9.34 9.14
N SER A 201 -11.47 9.35 8.16
CA SER A 201 -12.90 9.57 8.41
C SER A 201 -13.63 8.36 9.00
N PHE A 202 -13.11 7.15 8.81
CA PHE A 202 -13.66 5.92 9.40
C PHE A 202 -12.93 5.62 10.71
N ALA A 203 -13.69 5.18 11.72
CA ALA A 203 -13.15 4.94 13.06
C ALA A 203 -11.92 4.01 13.06
N PRO A 204 -10.93 4.28 13.92
CA PRO A 204 -9.73 3.45 13.99
C PRO A 204 -10.05 2.09 14.59
N ASN A 205 -9.21 1.11 14.28
CA ASN A 205 -9.18 -0.14 15.01
C ASN A 205 -8.48 0.04 16.39
N PRO A 206 -8.49 -0.99 17.28
CA PRO A 206 -7.90 -0.90 18.62
C PRO A 206 -6.44 -0.45 18.67
N ILE A 207 -5.64 -0.67 17.63
CA ILE A 207 -4.24 -0.24 17.56
C ILE A 207 -4.04 1.12 16.90
N GLY A 208 -5.14 1.81 16.52
CA GLY A 208 -5.10 3.18 16.02
C GLY A 208 -4.91 3.33 14.51
N LEU A 209 -5.15 2.30 13.71
CA LEU A 209 -5.17 2.38 12.25
C LEU A 209 -6.55 2.76 11.74
N TYR A 210 -6.63 3.82 10.96
CA TYR A 210 -7.88 4.36 10.41
C TYR A 210 -8.21 3.77 9.03
N ASP A 211 -9.49 3.82 8.68
CA ASP A 211 -10.03 3.45 7.36
C ASP A 211 -9.75 1.99 6.94
N MET A 212 -9.52 1.07 7.89
CA MET A 212 -9.20 -0.33 7.56
C MET A 212 -10.37 -1.07 6.93
N MET A 213 -11.62 -0.64 7.17
CA MET A 213 -12.82 -1.24 6.59
C MET A 213 -13.64 -0.26 5.74
N GLY A 214 -13.08 0.85 5.34
CA GLY A 214 -13.79 1.87 4.54
C GLY A 214 -12.84 2.71 3.71
N ASN A 215 -13.40 3.68 2.99
CA ASN A 215 -12.64 4.67 2.24
C ASN A 215 -11.75 4.08 1.12
N GLY A 216 -12.17 2.94 0.52
CA GLY A 216 -11.46 2.27 -0.56
C GLY A 216 -10.57 1.12 -0.11
N VAL A 217 -9.66 0.71 -0.97
CA VAL A 217 -8.73 -0.41 -0.77
C VAL A 217 -7.29 0.05 -0.75
N ASP A 218 -6.41 -0.78 -0.16
CA ASP A 218 -4.96 -0.59 -0.12
C ASP A 218 -4.26 -1.57 -1.06
N TRP A 219 -3.23 -1.13 -1.78
CA TRP A 219 -2.29 -1.99 -2.48
C TRP A 219 -1.43 -2.78 -1.51
N MET A 220 -1.26 -4.08 -1.79
CA MET A 220 -0.28 -4.94 -1.14
C MET A 220 0.95 -5.15 -2.02
N ASN A 221 2.06 -5.51 -1.39
CA ASN A 221 3.28 -5.88 -2.13
C ASN A 221 3.12 -7.19 -2.89
N ASP A 222 2.27 -8.08 -2.40
CA ASP A 222 2.07 -9.45 -2.86
C ASP A 222 1.45 -9.52 -4.25
N TRP A 223 1.94 -10.48 -5.06
CA TRP A 223 1.18 -10.97 -6.17
C TRP A 223 -0.02 -11.79 -5.69
N TYR A 224 -1.12 -11.73 -6.41
CA TYR A 224 -2.30 -12.51 -6.09
C TYR A 224 -2.18 -13.94 -6.61
N GLY A 225 -2.29 -14.92 -5.70
CA GLY A 225 -2.48 -16.35 -6.00
C GLY A 225 -3.76 -16.82 -5.32
N ALA A 226 -4.70 -17.40 -6.09
CA ALA A 226 -5.98 -17.85 -5.54
C ALA A 226 -5.83 -19.02 -4.56
N ASP A 227 -4.78 -19.80 -4.71
CA ASP A 227 -4.45 -20.99 -3.92
C ASP A 227 -3.25 -20.76 -2.97
N TYR A 228 -2.74 -19.54 -2.89
CA TYR A 228 -1.52 -19.24 -2.13
C TYR A 228 -1.60 -19.67 -0.67
N TYR A 229 -2.75 -19.52 -0.01
CA TYR A 229 -2.92 -19.89 1.39
C TYR A 229 -2.71 -21.38 1.68
N GLN A 230 -2.78 -22.25 0.64
CA GLN A 230 -2.53 -23.69 0.79
C GLN A 230 -1.05 -24.03 0.99
N TYR A 231 -0.13 -23.15 0.56
CA TYR A 231 1.32 -23.36 0.61
C TYR A 231 2.12 -22.15 1.12
N SER A 232 1.42 -21.14 1.63
CA SER A 232 2.04 -19.97 2.23
C SER A 232 3.02 -20.39 3.33
N PRO A 233 4.27 -19.90 3.34
CA PRO A 233 5.15 -20.12 4.47
C PRO A 233 4.59 -19.46 5.73
N GLU A 234 4.89 -20.02 6.89
CA GLU A 234 4.45 -19.44 8.17
C GLU A 234 5.21 -18.13 8.48
N ASP A 235 6.51 -18.10 8.20
CA ASP A 235 7.36 -16.96 8.59
C ASP A 235 7.34 -15.85 7.54
N ASN A 236 6.80 -14.69 7.90
CA ASN A 236 6.78 -13.44 7.13
C ASN A 236 6.45 -13.63 5.63
N PRO A 237 5.31 -14.23 5.25
CA PRO A 237 4.96 -14.53 3.87
C PRO A 237 4.93 -13.27 3.01
N GLN A 238 5.43 -13.40 1.77
CA GLN A 238 5.59 -12.29 0.82
C GLN A 238 4.69 -12.44 -0.43
N GLY A 239 3.77 -13.41 -0.41
CA GLY A 239 2.99 -13.76 -1.59
C GLY A 239 3.75 -14.66 -2.58
N PRO A 240 3.11 -15.05 -3.69
CA PRO A 240 3.77 -15.75 -4.79
C PRO A 240 4.91 -14.92 -5.38
N GLU A 241 5.96 -15.58 -5.89
CA GLU A 241 7.13 -14.91 -6.50
C GLU A 241 6.75 -14.06 -7.72
N ASN A 242 5.73 -14.48 -8.46
CA ASN A 242 5.25 -13.79 -9.65
C ASN A 242 3.73 -13.92 -9.81
N GLY A 243 3.16 -13.08 -10.66
CA GLY A 243 1.74 -13.06 -10.95
C GLY A 243 1.38 -12.00 -11.98
N THR A 244 0.12 -11.86 -12.31
CA THR A 244 -0.41 -10.86 -13.24
C THR A 244 -1.23 -9.78 -12.55
N LYS A 245 -1.62 -10.03 -11.30
CA LYS A 245 -2.42 -9.11 -10.48
C LYS A 245 -1.83 -8.98 -9.10
N LYS A 246 -1.94 -7.80 -8.52
CA LYS A 246 -1.54 -7.52 -7.14
C LYS A 246 -2.72 -7.69 -6.20
N VAL A 247 -2.43 -8.08 -4.97
CA VAL A 247 -3.45 -8.14 -3.91
C VAL A 247 -3.87 -6.72 -3.53
N VAL A 248 -5.16 -6.53 -3.33
CA VAL A 248 -5.73 -5.34 -2.69
C VAL A 248 -6.56 -5.76 -1.48
N ARG A 249 -6.57 -4.97 -0.43
CA ARG A 249 -7.28 -5.23 0.82
C ARG A 249 -8.07 -4.00 1.26
N GLY A 250 -9.19 -4.22 1.94
CA GLY A 250 -10.09 -3.15 2.40
C GLY A 250 -11.45 -3.23 1.75
N TYR A 251 -12.14 -2.09 1.62
CA TYR A 251 -13.50 -2.03 1.09
C TYR A 251 -13.54 -2.10 -0.43
N LEU A 252 -14.18 -3.13 -0.97
CA LEU A 252 -14.31 -3.41 -2.41
C LEU A 252 -15.68 -3.04 -3.01
N GLY A 253 -16.53 -2.32 -2.29
CA GLY A 253 -17.80 -1.81 -2.83
C GLY A 253 -19.01 -2.73 -2.64
N SER A 254 -18.89 -3.87 -1.95
CA SER A 254 -20.00 -4.77 -1.59
C SER A 254 -19.99 -5.12 -0.10
N PHE A 255 -21.10 -5.66 0.41
CA PHE A 255 -21.20 -6.07 1.83
C PHE A 255 -20.13 -7.08 2.25
N ASP A 256 -19.87 -8.07 1.41
CA ASP A 256 -18.86 -9.11 1.67
C ASP A 256 -17.43 -8.59 1.56
N ALA A 257 -17.28 -7.36 1.08
CA ALA A 257 -16.00 -6.75 0.74
C ALA A 257 -15.46 -5.82 1.84
N THR A 258 -16.14 -5.71 2.97
CA THR A 258 -15.72 -4.88 4.12
C THR A 258 -14.99 -5.69 5.19
N LEU A 259 -14.88 -7.00 5.01
CA LEU A 259 -14.31 -7.88 6.01
C LEU A 259 -12.78 -7.86 5.97
N THR A 260 -12.16 -7.93 7.15
CA THR A 260 -10.69 -7.97 7.28
C THR A 260 -10.04 -9.15 6.55
N ILE A 261 -10.80 -10.19 6.26
CA ILE A 261 -10.37 -11.40 5.55
C ILE A 261 -10.55 -11.32 4.04
N THR A 262 -11.30 -10.33 3.52
CA THR A 262 -11.62 -10.25 2.09
C THR A 262 -10.38 -9.93 1.28
N ARG A 263 -10.14 -10.73 0.25
CA ARG A 263 -9.03 -10.58 -0.70
C ARG A 263 -9.56 -10.03 -2.02
N GLY A 264 -9.00 -8.93 -2.45
CA GLY A 264 -9.20 -8.40 -3.79
C GLY A 264 -7.94 -8.55 -4.65
N LYS A 265 -8.09 -8.26 -5.94
CA LYS A 265 -6.97 -8.27 -6.89
C LYS A 265 -7.21 -7.26 -7.99
N ASP A 266 -6.13 -6.58 -8.39
CA ASP A 266 -6.17 -5.63 -9.50
C ASP A 266 -4.89 -5.67 -10.33
N ALA A 267 -4.95 -5.17 -11.57
CA ALA A 267 -3.78 -5.04 -12.40
C ALA A 267 -2.86 -3.93 -11.86
N PRO A 268 -1.53 -4.14 -11.83
CA PRO A 268 -0.61 -3.19 -11.21
C PRO A 268 -0.55 -1.83 -11.90
N ASP A 269 -0.95 -1.74 -13.15
CA ASP A 269 -0.98 -0.56 -14.01
C ASP A 269 -2.35 0.13 -14.09
N THR A 270 -3.31 -0.28 -13.26
CA THR A 270 -4.66 0.32 -13.24
C THR A 270 -4.58 1.79 -12.86
N GLU A 271 -4.99 2.69 -13.77
CA GLU A 271 -4.99 4.16 -13.54
C GLU A 271 -5.95 4.59 -12.42
N PHE A 272 -7.05 3.85 -12.24
CA PHE A 272 -8.01 4.02 -11.14
C PHE A 272 -7.66 3.12 -9.96
N GLY A 273 -6.37 2.97 -9.69
CA GLY A 273 -5.83 2.02 -8.74
C GLY A 273 -6.38 2.16 -7.33
N ALA A 274 -5.85 1.35 -6.47
CA ALA A 274 -6.14 1.39 -5.05
C ALA A 274 -5.44 2.59 -4.37
N GLY A 275 -5.90 2.94 -3.18
CA GLY A 275 -5.11 3.69 -2.24
C GLY A 275 -3.92 2.87 -1.74
N PHE A 276 -3.16 3.43 -0.84
CA PHE A 276 -2.05 2.70 -0.24
C PHE A 276 -1.62 3.31 1.10
N ARG A 277 -0.94 2.51 1.86
CA ARG A 277 -0.20 2.91 3.05
C ARG A 277 1.17 2.25 3.04
N CYS A 278 2.15 2.86 3.69
CA CYS A 278 3.49 2.29 3.76
C CYS A 278 3.69 1.52 5.07
N VAL A 279 4.62 0.57 5.04
CA VAL A 279 5.15 -0.11 6.23
C VAL A 279 6.65 0.16 6.34
N GLU A 280 7.12 0.29 7.57
CA GLU A 280 8.55 0.32 7.93
C GLU A 280 8.89 -1.03 8.55
N ASN A 281 9.76 -1.78 7.90
CA ASN A 281 10.25 -3.08 8.37
C ASN A 281 11.57 -2.92 9.15
N PRO A 282 11.94 -3.90 9.99
CA PRO A 282 13.19 -3.88 10.77
C PRO A 282 14.47 -3.88 9.92
#